data_2587be7bf1a5671d9f3dca92bd579b27
#
_entry.id   2587be7bf1a5671d9f3dca92bd579b27
#
_cell.length_a   1.000
_cell.length_b   1.000
_cell.length_c   1.000
_cell.angle_alpha   90.00
_cell.angle_beta   90.00
_cell.angle_gamma   90.00
#
_symmetry.space_group_name_H-M   'P 1'
#
loop_
_entity.id
_entity.type
_entity.pdbx_description
1 polymer ?
#
loop_
_entity_poly.entity_id
_entity_poly.type
_entity_poly.pdbx_seq_one_letter_code
_entity_poly.pdbx_strand_id
1 'polypeptide(L)'
;MKLSTLLAAGALIAGSALMCDQVMAQAAPAPAAANATAQQPSDIVQASAQGILKDLDANRDMYKKDPSKVSALVDKYLLPNFDTEYAARLVLAKYWRTATDDQKKRFIDAFYHSLLSNYGSALAEFTADRLKVFPTNVSPTDDHATVRTEVKRDNGDRIAVNYELRKEPTGWKAYDVNIDGISYVKSYREDFGTQIDQKGIESVITRLQKGEKPDSIKKTTDKTS
;
A
#
# COMPACT_ATOMS: atom_id res chain seq x y z
N MET A 1 -41.42 10.16 -71.69
CA MET A 1 -41.30 10.49 -73.13
C MET A 1 -39.87 10.33 -73.58
N LYS A 2 -39.66 9.37 -74.49
CA LYS A 2 -38.71 9.26 -75.57
C LYS A 2 -37.21 9.21 -75.21
N LEU A 3 -36.55 8.05 -75.36
CA LEU A 3 -36.01 7.43 -76.61
C LEU A 3 -34.88 8.29 -77.15
N SER A 4 -33.72 7.88 -77.46
CA SER A 4 -33.20 6.79 -78.32
C SER A 4 -31.68 6.81 -78.26
N THR A 5 -31.01 5.69 -78.14
CA THR A 5 -30.43 4.81 -79.19
C THR A 5 -29.33 5.43 -80.06
N LEU A 6 -28.15 4.84 -80.12
CA LEU A 6 -27.44 4.08 -81.20
C LEU A 6 -25.91 4.19 -80.99
N LEU A 7 -25.27 3.06 -80.79
CA LEU A 7 -24.52 2.20 -81.72
C LEU A 7 -23.34 2.84 -82.44
N ALA A 8 -22.16 2.29 -82.21
CA ALA A 8 -21.25 1.68 -83.16
C ALA A 8 -19.87 1.44 -82.50
N ALA A 9 -19.44 0.28 -82.25
CA ALA A 9 -18.58 -0.65 -83.03
C ALA A 9 -17.22 -0.07 -83.46
N GLY A 10 -16.18 -0.78 -82.98
CA GLY A 10 -14.84 -0.66 -83.60
C GLY A 10 -13.72 -1.21 -82.67
N ALA A 11 -13.49 -2.52 -82.79
CA ALA A 11 -12.28 -3.32 -83.02
C ALA A 11 -10.97 -3.02 -82.25
N LEU A 12 -10.55 -4.05 -81.47
CA LEU A 12 -9.20 -4.67 -81.39
C LEU A 12 -7.97 -3.76 -81.36
N ILE A 13 -7.17 -3.93 -80.29
CA ILE A 13 -5.81 -4.50 -80.34
C ILE A 13 -5.35 -4.94 -78.98
N ALA A 14 -4.74 -6.11 -78.93
CA ALA A 14 -4.15 -6.77 -77.75
C ALA A 14 -2.91 -6.03 -77.26
N GLY A 15 -2.81 -5.94 -75.96
CA GLY A 15 -1.61 -5.49 -75.27
C GLY A 15 -1.61 -6.01 -73.83
N SER A 16 -1.01 -7.19 -73.65
CA SER A 16 -0.78 -7.75 -72.32
C SER A 16 0.24 -6.93 -71.57
N ALA A 17 -0.21 -6.24 -70.54
CA ALA A 17 0.66 -5.70 -69.51
C ALA A 17 0.19 -6.25 -68.18
N LEU A 18 0.93 -7.24 -67.65
CA LEU A 18 0.81 -7.65 -66.25
C LEU A 18 1.20 -6.47 -65.37
N MET A 19 0.25 -5.83 -64.82
CA MET A 19 0.46 -4.93 -63.66
C MET A 19 0.24 -5.79 -62.41
N CYS A 20 1.33 -6.16 -61.71
CA CYS A 20 1.30 -6.58 -60.35
C CYS A 20 0.73 -5.46 -59.47
N ASP A 21 -0.53 -5.59 -59.10
CA ASP A 21 -1.07 -4.83 -57.94
C ASP A 21 -0.36 -5.28 -56.70
N GLN A 22 0.63 -4.50 -56.30
CA GLN A 22 1.17 -4.57 -54.93
C GLN A 22 0.12 -4.02 -53.98
N VAL A 23 -0.69 -4.91 -53.41
CA VAL A 23 -1.49 -4.60 -52.24
C VAL A 23 -0.52 -4.30 -51.10
N MET A 24 -0.22 -3.04 -50.87
CA MET A 24 0.40 -2.57 -49.65
C MET A 24 -0.58 -2.88 -48.53
N ALA A 25 -0.36 -4.03 -47.86
CA ALA A 25 -1.00 -4.32 -46.59
C ALA A 25 -0.52 -3.25 -45.59
N GLN A 26 -1.34 -2.23 -45.42
CA GLN A 26 -1.17 -1.22 -44.39
C GLN A 26 -1.33 -1.94 -43.04
N ALA A 27 -0.21 -2.32 -42.41
CA ALA A 27 -0.22 -2.83 -41.06
C ALA A 27 -0.86 -1.79 -40.16
N ALA A 28 -2.06 -2.09 -39.68
CA ALA A 28 -2.69 -1.30 -38.66
C ALA A 28 -1.70 -1.16 -37.47
N PRO A 29 -1.46 0.04 -36.94
CA PRO A 29 -0.63 0.18 -35.76
C PRO A 29 -1.25 -0.69 -34.66
N ALA A 30 -0.49 -1.64 -34.14
CA ALA A 30 -0.86 -2.39 -32.96
C ALA A 30 -1.25 -1.37 -31.88
N PRO A 31 -2.35 -1.59 -31.14
CA PRO A 31 -2.69 -0.72 -30.05
C PRO A 31 -1.48 -0.68 -29.13
N ALA A 32 -0.87 0.49 -28.97
CA ALA A 32 0.15 0.72 -27.97
C ALA A 32 -0.44 0.25 -26.66
N ALA A 33 0.10 -0.84 -26.14
CA ALA A 33 -0.23 -1.29 -24.79
C ALA A 33 -0.01 -0.06 -23.92
N ALA A 34 -1.10 0.50 -23.42
CA ALA A 34 -1.05 1.54 -22.42
C ALA A 34 -0.20 0.96 -21.30
N ASN A 35 1.05 1.40 -21.19
CA ASN A 35 1.86 1.18 -20.03
C ASN A 35 1.07 1.81 -18.87
N ALA A 36 0.20 1.03 -18.24
CA ALA A 36 -0.28 1.34 -16.92
C ALA A 36 1.01 1.45 -16.11
N THR A 37 1.44 2.67 -15.84
CA THR A 37 2.63 2.96 -15.05
C THR A 37 2.38 2.24 -13.73
N ALA A 38 3.12 1.17 -13.49
CA ALA A 38 2.93 0.37 -12.27
C ALA A 38 3.05 1.34 -11.09
N GLN A 39 2.01 1.41 -10.27
CA GLN A 39 1.94 2.33 -9.15
C GLN A 39 3.19 2.17 -8.29
N GLN A 40 3.92 3.26 -8.07
CA GLN A 40 5.14 3.23 -7.26
C GLN A 40 4.79 3.07 -5.78
N PRO A 41 5.65 2.42 -4.97
CA PRO A 41 5.42 2.29 -3.52
C PRO A 41 5.17 3.62 -2.83
N SER A 42 5.90 4.68 -3.22
CA SER A 42 5.71 6.04 -2.69
C SER A 42 4.33 6.62 -2.98
N ASP A 43 3.73 6.29 -4.14
CA ASP A 43 2.42 6.80 -4.51
C ASP A 43 1.32 6.24 -3.60
N ILE A 44 1.46 4.97 -3.17
CA ILE A 44 0.53 4.31 -2.25
C ILE A 44 0.58 4.98 -0.88
N VAL A 45 1.78 5.20 -0.35
CA VAL A 45 1.97 5.88 0.94
C VAL A 45 1.46 7.32 0.88
N GLN A 46 1.76 8.03 -0.21
CA GLN A 46 1.30 9.40 -0.44
C GLN A 46 -0.24 9.47 -0.54
N ALA A 47 -0.86 8.57 -1.29
CA ALA A 47 -2.32 8.53 -1.45
C ALA A 47 -3.03 8.21 -0.13
N SER A 48 -2.50 7.24 0.64
CA SER A 48 -3.04 6.90 1.96
C SER A 48 -2.95 8.09 2.92
N ALA A 49 -1.81 8.76 2.96
CA ALA A 49 -1.60 9.94 3.79
C ALA A 49 -2.52 11.10 3.39
N GLN A 50 -2.64 11.39 2.10
CA GLN A 50 -3.54 12.43 1.59
C GLN A 50 -5.01 12.13 1.90
N GLY A 51 -5.43 10.86 1.79
CA GLY A 51 -6.77 10.41 2.14
C GLY A 51 -7.09 10.69 3.61
N ILE A 52 -6.18 10.31 4.52
CA ILE A 52 -6.30 10.57 5.96
C ILE A 52 -6.38 12.07 6.24
N LEU A 53 -5.43 12.84 5.70
CA LEU A 53 -5.36 14.29 5.94
C LEU A 53 -6.62 15.02 5.47
N LYS A 54 -7.12 14.68 4.27
CA LYS A 54 -8.35 15.27 3.74
C LYS A 54 -9.55 14.99 4.63
N ASP A 55 -9.66 13.77 5.16
CA ASP A 55 -10.77 13.38 6.05
C ASP A 55 -10.62 14.04 7.43
N LEU A 56 -9.40 14.08 7.98
CA LEU A 56 -9.08 14.77 9.23
C LEU A 56 -9.42 16.26 9.14
N ASP A 57 -9.04 16.93 8.06
CA ASP A 57 -9.29 18.37 7.89
C ASP A 57 -10.78 18.66 7.75
N ALA A 58 -11.54 17.81 7.07
CA ALA A 58 -12.98 17.95 6.92
C ALA A 58 -13.76 17.71 8.23
N ASN A 59 -13.21 16.89 9.15
CA ASN A 59 -13.93 16.40 10.32
C ASN A 59 -13.16 16.58 11.64
N ARG A 60 -12.22 17.52 11.71
CA ARG A 60 -11.26 17.69 12.82
C ARG A 60 -11.92 17.79 14.19
N ASP A 61 -13.02 18.53 14.31
CA ASP A 61 -13.73 18.68 15.57
C ASP A 61 -14.39 17.37 16.04
N MET A 62 -14.83 16.53 15.10
CA MET A 62 -15.36 15.22 15.42
C MET A 62 -14.29 14.30 15.99
N TYR A 63 -13.10 14.28 15.36
CA TYR A 63 -11.98 13.43 15.81
C TYR A 63 -11.37 13.90 17.13
N LYS A 64 -11.37 15.22 17.39
CA LYS A 64 -10.96 15.77 18.70
C LYS A 64 -11.93 15.40 19.83
N LYS A 65 -13.23 15.38 19.55
CA LYS A 65 -14.26 15.01 20.53
C LYS A 65 -14.30 13.50 20.78
N ASP A 66 -14.01 12.70 19.76
CA ASP A 66 -14.07 11.24 19.83
C ASP A 66 -12.88 10.61 19.06
N PRO A 67 -11.72 10.49 19.72
CA PRO A 67 -10.52 9.90 19.12
C PRO A 67 -10.72 8.44 18.67
N SER A 68 -11.73 7.73 19.18
CA SER A 68 -12.00 6.34 18.75
C SER A 68 -12.39 6.26 17.28
N LYS A 69 -12.94 7.33 16.71
CA LYS A 69 -13.30 7.41 15.28
C LYS A 69 -12.10 7.46 14.34
N VAL A 70 -10.89 7.75 14.86
CA VAL A 70 -9.65 7.71 14.06
C VAL A 70 -9.37 6.30 13.55
N SER A 71 -9.81 5.26 14.26
CA SER A 71 -9.68 3.88 13.78
C SER A 71 -10.34 3.68 12.42
N ALA A 72 -11.50 4.29 12.18
CA ALA A 72 -12.18 4.20 10.89
C ALA A 72 -11.39 4.84 9.74
N LEU A 73 -10.54 5.85 10.01
CA LEU A 73 -9.63 6.40 9.00
C LEU A 73 -8.54 5.41 8.62
N VAL A 74 -7.99 4.72 9.62
CA VAL A 74 -6.96 3.71 9.39
C VAL A 74 -7.55 2.53 8.62
N ASP A 75 -8.74 2.07 8.99
CA ASP A 75 -9.46 1.02 8.26
C ASP A 75 -9.72 1.40 6.80
N LYS A 76 -10.04 2.64 6.55
CA LYS A 76 -10.37 3.13 5.21
C LYS A 76 -9.16 3.37 4.32
N TYR A 77 -8.08 3.95 4.86
CA TYR A 77 -6.96 4.46 4.06
C TYR A 77 -5.66 3.69 4.21
N LEU A 78 -5.38 3.10 5.39
CA LEU A 78 -4.14 2.37 5.64
C LEU A 78 -4.32 0.87 5.49
N LEU A 79 -5.35 0.29 6.10
CA LEU A 79 -5.55 -1.16 6.11
C LEU A 79 -5.57 -1.81 4.72
N PRO A 80 -6.20 -1.22 3.67
CA PRO A 80 -6.18 -1.81 2.33
C PRO A 80 -4.78 -1.90 1.73
N ASN A 81 -3.86 -1.06 2.19
CA ASN A 81 -2.47 -0.96 1.72
C ASN A 81 -1.47 -1.59 2.70
N PHE A 82 -1.95 -2.31 3.72
CA PHE A 82 -1.12 -2.97 4.72
C PHE A 82 -1.34 -4.48 4.70
N ASP A 83 -0.24 -5.26 4.72
CA ASP A 83 -0.28 -6.70 4.78
C ASP A 83 -0.20 -7.17 6.23
N THR A 84 -1.35 -7.17 6.89
CA THR A 84 -1.47 -7.55 8.31
C THR A 84 -1.07 -8.98 8.57
N GLU A 85 -1.37 -9.90 7.65
CA GLU A 85 -1.02 -11.31 7.80
C GLU A 85 0.50 -11.52 7.72
N TYR A 86 1.14 -10.91 6.72
CA TYR A 86 2.59 -11.01 6.57
C TYR A 86 3.32 -10.35 7.75
N ALA A 87 2.86 -9.18 8.21
CA ALA A 87 3.40 -8.53 9.39
C ALA A 87 3.28 -9.43 10.64
N ALA A 88 2.10 -10.00 10.88
CA ALA A 88 1.85 -10.93 11.99
C ALA A 88 2.72 -12.19 11.89
N ARG A 89 2.90 -12.73 10.68
CA ARG A 89 3.80 -13.87 10.42
C ARG A 89 5.25 -13.54 10.76
N LEU A 90 5.71 -12.34 10.41
CA LEU A 90 7.06 -11.87 10.75
C LEU A 90 7.23 -11.67 12.25
N VAL A 91 6.22 -11.16 12.93
CA VAL A 91 6.21 -10.96 14.40
C VAL A 91 6.25 -12.31 15.12
N LEU A 92 5.38 -13.25 14.76
CA LEU A 92 5.35 -14.58 15.40
C LEU A 92 6.55 -15.46 15.01
N ALA A 93 7.19 -15.21 13.85
CA ALA A 93 8.39 -15.92 13.38
C ALA A 93 8.28 -17.46 13.49
N LYS A 94 9.11 -18.12 14.33
CA LYS A 94 9.10 -19.57 14.52
C LYS A 94 7.75 -20.10 15.03
N TYR A 95 7.03 -19.31 15.81
CA TYR A 95 5.75 -19.70 16.42
C TYR A 95 4.59 -19.71 15.42
N TRP A 96 4.71 -19.03 14.30
CA TRP A 96 3.70 -19.06 13.23
C TRP A 96 3.43 -20.47 12.71
N ARG A 97 4.48 -21.32 12.67
CA ARG A 97 4.35 -22.70 12.17
C ARG A 97 3.63 -23.62 13.13
N THR A 98 3.68 -23.34 14.43
CA THR A 98 3.10 -24.15 15.49
C THR A 98 1.76 -23.63 15.98
N ALA A 99 1.43 -22.36 15.67
CA ALA A 99 0.14 -21.75 15.98
C ALA A 99 -0.99 -22.39 15.16
N THR A 100 -2.12 -22.64 15.80
CA THR A 100 -3.35 -23.06 15.12
C THR A 100 -3.90 -21.95 14.24
N ASP A 101 -4.77 -22.26 13.29
CA ASP A 101 -5.38 -21.25 12.42
C ASP A 101 -6.27 -20.27 13.21
N ASP A 102 -6.93 -20.74 14.26
CA ASP A 102 -7.67 -19.89 15.20
C ASP A 102 -6.73 -18.92 15.93
N GLN A 103 -5.59 -19.39 16.44
CA GLN A 103 -4.59 -18.54 17.09
C GLN A 103 -4.03 -17.49 16.14
N LYS A 104 -3.71 -17.88 14.90
CA LYS A 104 -3.24 -16.94 13.88
C LYS A 104 -4.26 -15.84 13.63
N LYS A 105 -5.53 -16.23 13.41
CA LYS A 105 -6.62 -15.27 13.15
C LYS A 105 -6.79 -14.30 14.33
N ARG A 106 -6.90 -14.83 15.56
CA ARG A 106 -7.05 -13.98 16.76
C ARG A 106 -5.82 -13.11 17.02
N PHE A 107 -4.64 -13.61 16.72
CA PHE A 107 -3.41 -12.81 16.83
C PHE A 107 -3.39 -11.66 15.84
N ILE A 108 -3.69 -11.90 14.55
CA ILE A 108 -3.74 -10.86 13.51
C ILE A 108 -4.72 -9.76 13.92
N ASP A 109 -5.93 -10.13 14.31
CA ASP A 109 -6.97 -9.21 14.74
C ASP A 109 -6.56 -8.39 15.96
N ALA A 110 -6.11 -9.04 17.02
CA ALA A 110 -5.67 -8.39 18.25
C ALA A 110 -4.42 -7.50 18.03
N PHE A 111 -3.49 -7.93 17.18
CA PHE A 111 -2.29 -7.17 16.83
C PHE A 111 -2.66 -5.88 16.10
N TYR A 112 -3.53 -5.97 15.11
CA TYR A 112 -4.02 -4.83 14.36
C TYR A 112 -4.75 -3.82 15.27
N HIS A 113 -5.71 -4.28 16.07
CA HIS A 113 -6.44 -3.42 17.00
C HIS A 113 -5.54 -2.80 18.07
N SER A 114 -4.53 -3.52 18.54
CA SER A 114 -3.54 -2.98 19.47
C SER A 114 -2.73 -1.84 18.86
N LEU A 115 -2.32 -1.96 17.58
CA LEU A 115 -1.66 -0.88 16.86
C LEU A 115 -2.57 0.35 16.75
N LEU A 116 -3.83 0.17 16.38
CA LEU A 116 -4.81 1.26 16.31
C LEU A 116 -4.99 1.98 17.64
N SER A 117 -5.24 1.24 18.71
CA SER A 117 -5.44 1.80 20.05
C SER A 117 -4.22 2.59 20.54
N ASN A 118 -3.03 2.11 20.19
CA ASN A 118 -1.79 2.71 20.70
C ASN A 118 -1.33 3.94 19.94
N TYR A 119 -1.70 4.06 18.66
CA TYR A 119 -1.18 5.11 17.77
C TYR A 119 -2.26 5.96 17.11
N GLY A 120 -3.54 5.59 17.24
CA GLY A 120 -4.65 6.31 16.63
C GLY A 120 -4.76 7.77 17.08
N SER A 121 -4.50 8.06 18.35
CA SER A 121 -4.54 9.43 18.88
C SER A 121 -3.48 10.34 18.24
N ALA A 122 -2.28 9.82 17.99
CA ALA A 122 -1.23 10.58 17.32
C ALA A 122 -1.60 10.95 15.88
N LEU A 123 -2.40 10.10 15.20
CA LEU A 123 -2.91 10.41 13.86
C LEU A 123 -3.93 11.56 13.87
N ALA A 124 -4.70 11.75 14.93
CA ALA A 124 -5.69 12.83 15.02
C ALA A 124 -5.05 14.22 14.98
N GLU A 125 -3.78 14.33 15.37
CA GLU A 125 -3.02 15.58 15.40
C GLU A 125 -2.27 15.85 14.08
N PHE A 126 -2.36 14.94 13.12
CA PHE A 126 -1.65 15.03 11.86
C PHE A 126 -2.19 16.19 10.99
N THR A 127 -1.27 16.92 10.35
CA THR A 127 -1.57 17.99 9.38
C THR A 127 -0.72 17.83 8.12
N ALA A 128 -1.20 18.33 6.99
CA ALA A 128 -0.58 18.13 5.68
C ALA A 128 0.83 18.72 5.57
N ASP A 129 1.12 19.81 6.30
CA ASP A 129 2.42 20.47 6.32
C ASP A 129 3.49 19.70 7.13
N ARG A 130 3.07 18.66 7.85
CA ARG A 130 3.94 17.86 8.71
C ARG A 130 4.52 16.63 8.04
N LEU A 131 3.91 16.13 6.98
CA LEU A 131 4.36 14.91 6.30
C LEU A 131 5.06 15.23 4.99
N LYS A 132 6.26 14.68 4.82
CA LYS A 132 6.97 14.65 3.55
C LYS A 132 7.21 13.20 3.15
N VAL A 133 6.71 12.81 1.97
CA VAL A 133 6.98 11.51 1.36
C VAL A 133 8.06 11.71 0.30
N PHE A 134 9.10 10.90 0.33
CA PHE A 134 10.17 10.93 -0.65
C PHE A 134 9.87 9.96 -1.80
N PRO A 135 10.19 10.33 -3.05
CA PRO A 135 10.04 9.43 -4.17
C PRO A 135 10.82 8.14 -3.95
N THR A 136 10.23 7.02 -4.34
CA THR A 136 10.87 5.70 -4.32
C THR A 136 10.75 5.10 -5.71
N ASN A 137 11.90 4.92 -6.37
CA ASN A 137 11.95 4.29 -7.68
C ASN A 137 12.31 2.81 -7.48
N VAL A 138 11.47 1.94 -8.01
CA VAL A 138 11.68 0.49 -7.99
C VAL A 138 11.75 -0.04 -9.42
N SER A 139 12.58 -1.05 -9.62
CA SER A 139 12.62 -1.81 -10.86
C SER A 139 11.41 -2.74 -10.97
N PRO A 140 11.01 -3.15 -12.20
CA PRO A 140 9.92 -4.10 -12.39
C PRO A 140 10.12 -5.44 -11.69
N THR A 141 11.39 -5.82 -11.45
CA THR A 141 11.82 -7.07 -10.79
C THR A 141 11.91 -6.97 -9.27
N ASP A 142 11.80 -5.75 -8.71
CA ASP A 142 11.87 -5.57 -7.27
C ASP A 142 10.57 -6.07 -6.64
N ASP A 143 10.68 -6.85 -5.58
CA ASP A 143 9.58 -7.38 -4.79
C ASP A 143 9.49 -6.76 -3.39
N HIS A 144 10.48 -5.95 -3.00
CA HIS A 144 10.54 -5.17 -1.77
C HIS A 144 10.95 -3.72 -2.04
N ALA A 145 10.46 -2.82 -1.22
CA ALA A 145 10.79 -1.40 -1.29
C ALA A 145 10.70 -0.74 0.08
N THR A 146 11.56 0.25 0.30
CA THR A 146 11.45 1.15 1.46
C THR A 146 10.98 2.51 1.00
N VAL A 147 9.82 2.95 1.47
CA VAL A 147 9.34 4.32 1.28
C VAL A 147 9.75 5.16 2.47
N ARG A 148 10.58 6.16 2.21
CA ARG A 148 11.05 7.09 3.23
C ARG A 148 10.07 8.24 3.39
N THR A 149 9.76 8.58 4.64
CA THR A 149 8.98 9.76 4.98
C THR A 149 9.60 10.50 6.16
N GLU A 150 9.29 11.77 6.28
CA GLU A 150 9.59 12.58 7.45
C GLU A 150 8.32 13.19 8.01
N VAL A 151 8.18 13.16 9.32
CA VAL A 151 7.10 13.80 10.06
C VAL A 151 7.67 14.92 10.91
N LYS A 152 7.15 16.15 10.73
CA LYS A 152 7.53 17.30 11.54
C LYS A 152 6.69 17.33 12.81
N ARG A 153 7.32 17.46 13.97
CA ARG A 153 6.68 17.62 15.29
C ARG A 153 6.33 19.07 15.58
N ASP A 154 5.53 19.29 16.63
CA ASP A 154 5.16 20.65 17.10
C ASP A 154 6.35 21.50 17.51
N ASN A 155 7.38 20.86 18.09
CA ASN A 155 8.63 21.51 18.47
C ASN A 155 9.57 21.83 17.28
N GLY A 156 9.16 21.45 16.04
CA GLY A 156 9.93 21.67 14.83
C GLY A 156 10.87 20.51 14.43
N ASP A 157 11.10 19.54 15.31
CA ASP A 157 11.91 18.37 15.02
C ASP A 157 11.29 17.53 13.92
N ARG A 158 12.13 16.80 13.18
CA ARG A 158 11.72 15.86 12.16
C ARG A 158 12.08 14.45 12.58
N ILE A 159 11.11 13.57 12.53
CA ILE A 159 11.32 12.14 12.74
C ILE A 159 11.21 11.39 11.41
N ALA A 160 12.14 10.47 11.20
CA ALA A 160 12.08 9.57 10.05
C ALA A 160 11.04 8.48 10.32
N VAL A 161 10.08 8.35 9.40
CA VAL A 161 9.08 7.26 9.42
C VAL A 161 9.17 6.54 8.08
N ASN A 162 9.80 5.37 8.07
CA ASN A 162 9.98 4.60 6.86
C ASN A 162 9.00 3.42 6.84
N TYR A 163 8.48 3.13 5.68
CA TYR A 163 7.57 2.00 5.46
C TYR A 163 8.29 0.94 4.63
N GLU A 164 8.28 -0.31 5.10
CA GLU A 164 8.74 -1.45 4.33
C GLU A 164 7.56 -2.06 3.59
N LEU A 165 7.65 -2.11 2.27
CA LEU A 165 6.61 -2.63 1.40
C LEU A 165 7.09 -3.89 0.67
N ARG A 166 6.15 -4.76 0.35
CA ARG A 166 6.36 -5.89 -0.55
C ARG A 166 5.36 -5.87 -1.70
N LYS A 167 5.76 -6.45 -2.81
CA LYS A 167 4.92 -6.54 -4.01
C LYS A 167 4.03 -7.77 -3.90
N GLU A 168 2.73 -7.54 -3.96
CA GLU A 168 1.69 -8.56 -4.00
C GLU A 168 1.07 -8.59 -5.41
N PRO A 169 0.31 -9.64 -5.77
CA PRO A 169 -0.42 -9.67 -7.04
C PRO A 169 -1.38 -8.48 -7.22
N THR A 170 -1.88 -7.92 -6.11
CA THR A 170 -2.78 -6.78 -6.08
C THR A 170 -2.08 -5.42 -5.99
N GLY A 171 -0.76 -5.38 -5.97
CA GLY A 171 0.06 -4.17 -5.85
C GLY A 171 0.97 -4.20 -4.61
N TRP A 172 1.59 -3.06 -4.33
CA TRP A 172 2.47 -2.93 -3.17
C TRP A 172 1.68 -2.80 -1.88
N LYS A 173 2.12 -3.50 -0.82
CA LYS A 173 1.54 -3.41 0.52
C LYS A 173 2.64 -3.23 1.57
N ALA A 174 2.43 -2.31 2.50
CA ALA A 174 3.31 -2.14 3.64
C ALA A 174 3.14 -3.32 4.61
N TYR A 175 4.24 -3.71 5.25
CA TYR A 175 4.22 -4.76 6.28
C TYR A 175 4.99 -4.38 7.55
N ASP A 176 5.81 -3.33 7.51
CA ASP A 176 6.53 -2.81 8.67
C ASP A 176 6.62 -1.29 8.62
N VAL A 177 6.72 -0.69 9.78
CA VAL A 177 6.99 0.73 9.97
C VAL A 177 8.24 0.87 10.83
N ASN A 178 9.18 1.65 10.35
CA ASN A 178 10.41 1.97 11.06
C ASN A 178 10.37 3.45 11.48
N ILE A 179 10.36 3.72 12.77
CA ILE A 179 10.34 5.07 13.33
C ILE A 179 11.68 5.33 14.01
N ASP A 180 12.41 6.36 13.56
CA ASP A 180 13.74 6.70 14.05
C ASP A 180 14.71 5.51 14.11
N GLY A 181 14.69 4.64 13.08
CA GLY A 181 15.55 3.46 12.99
C GLY A 181 15.01 2.23 13.73
N ILE A 182 13.86 2.30 14.41
CA ILE A 182 13.27 1.21 15.16
C ILE A 182 12.16 0.56 14.34
N SER A 183 12.37 -0.68 13.87
CA SER A 183 11.35 -1.51 13.23
C SER A 183 10.33 -2.00 14.26
N TYR A 184 9.06 -1.76 14.00
CA TYR A 184 7.97 -2.18 14.87
C TYR A 184 7.77 -3.70 14.82
N VAL A 185 7.82 -4.30 13.64
CA VAL A 185 7.75 -5.77 13.49
C VAL A 185 8.87 -6.45 14.28
N LYS A 186 10.11 -5.93 14.20
CA LYS A 186 11.25 -6.49 14.95
C LYS A 186 11.06 -6.34 16.45
N SER A 187 10.63 -5.17 16.92
CA SER A 187 10.41 -4.88 18.34
C SER A 187 9.32 -5.79 18.93
N TYR A 188 8.20 -5.95 18.21
CA TYR A 188 7.13 -6.86 18.63
C TYR A 188 7.59 -8.32 18.63
N ARG A 189 8.40 -8.74 17.63
CA ARG A 189 8.95 -10.10 17.57
C ARG A 189 9.82 -10.42 18.78
N GLU A 190 10.69 -9.50 19.16
CA GLU A 190 11.59 -9.69 20.31
C GLU A 190 10.82 -9.76 21.62
N ASP A 191 9.87 -8.87 21.84
CA ASP A 191 9.04 -8.82 23.04
C ASP A 191 8.14 -10.05 23.15
N PHE A 192 7.40 -10.37 22.10
CA PHE A 192 6.48 -11.51 22.11
C PHE A 192 7.18 -12.86 22.08
N GLY A 193 8.34 -12.94 21.41
CA GLY A 193 9.14 -14.17 21.41
C GLY A 193 9.46 -14.63 22.82
N THR A 194 9.97 -13.74 23.66
CA THR A 194 10.26 -14.01 25.07
C THR A 194 9.01 -14.41 25.84
N GLN A 195 7.90 -13.71 25.63
CA GLN A 195 6.64 -14.01 26.32
C GLN A 195 6.05 -15.36 25.90
N ILE A 196 6.11 -15.70 24.58
CA ILE A 196 5.59 -16.97 24.07
C ILE A 196 6.41 -18.15 24.61
N ASP A 197 7.73 -18.04 24.68
CA ASP A 197 8.60 -19.08 25.25
C ASP A 197 8.27 -19.36 26.72
N GLN A 198 7.87 -18.34 27.48
CA GLN A 198 7.57 -18.47 28.90
C GLN A 198 6.12 -18.86 29.21
N LYS A 199 5.16 -18.34 28.45
CA LYS A 199 3.73 -18.37 28.80
C LYS A 199 2.81 -18.82 27.66
N GLY A 200 3.38 -19.18 26.50
CA GLY A 200 2.61 -19.58 25.31
C GLY A 200 1.98 -18.41 24.56
N ILE A 201 1.52 -18.69 23.32
CA ILE A 201 0.98 -17.69 22.41
C ILE A 201 -0.31 -17.03 22.93
N GLU A 202 -1.14 -17.74 23.69
CA GLU A 202 -2.38 -17.20 24.26
C GLU A 202 -2.13 -16.01 25.18
N SER A 203 -1.01 -15.99 25.89
CA SER A 203 -0.64 -14.89 26.75
C SER A 203 -0.40 -13.59 25.97
N VAL A 204 0.17 -13.69 24.77
CA VAL A 204 0.39 -12.54 23.87
C VAL A 204 -0.92 -12.07 23.24
N ILE A 205 -1.77 -13.01 22.79
CA ILE A 205 -3.08 -12.67 22.24
C ILE A 205 -3.91 -11.90 23.30
N THR A 206 -3.94 -12.41 24.53
CA THR A 206 -4.65 -11.75 25.65
C THR A 206 -4.09 -10.36 25.96
N ARG A 207 -2.76 -10.20 25.93
CA ARG A 207 -2.09 -8.91 26.15
C ARG A 207 -2.46 -7.89 25.07
N LEU A 208 -2.44 -8.30 23.80
CA LEU A 208 -2.83 -7.46 22.67
C LEU A 208 -4.30 -7.04 22.75
N GLN A 209 -5.21 -7.97 23.11
CA GLN A 209 -6.63 -7.67 23.29
C GLN A 209 -6.89 -6.63 24.40
N LYS A 210 -5.98 -6.52 25.38
CA LYS A 210 -6.01 -5.47 26.41
C LYS A 210 -5.40 -4.15 25.95
N GLY A 211 -4.88 -4.05 24.71
CA GLY A 211 -4.24 -2.86 24.17
C GLY A 211 -2.88 -2.52 24.79
N GLU A 212 -2.20 -3.48 25.40
CA GLU A 212 -0.90 -3.26 26.04
C GLU A 212 0.21 -3.13 24.99
N LYS A 213 1.03 -2.06 25.11
CA LYS A 213 2.20 -1.83 24.23
C LYS A 213 3.35 -2.78 24.58
N PRO A 214 4.21 -3.16 23.59
CA PRO A 214 5.49 -3.81 23.85
C PRO A 214 6.38 -2.94 24.74
N ASP A 215 7.16 -3.58 25.61
CA ASP A 215 8.03 -2.85 26.53
C ASP A 215 9.18 -2.13 25.81
N SER A 216 9.64 -2.68 24.68
CA SER A 216 10.64 -2.05 23.81
C SER A 216 10.15 -0.72 23.23
N ILE A 217 8.87 -0.63 22.87
CA ILE A 217 8.26 0.58 22.28
C ILE A 217 7.90 1.60 23.37
N LYS A 218 7.48 1.16 24.57
CA LYS A 218 7.25 2.06 25.71
C LYS A 218 8.48 2.93 26.02
N LYS A 219 9.67 2.29 26.05
CA LYS A 219 10.95 3.00 26.32
C LYS A 219 11.30 4.05 25.27
N THR A 220 10.82 3.90 24.05
CA THR A 220 11.10 4.85 22.95
C THR A 220 10.16 6.05 22.99
N THR A 221 8.88 5.81 23.28
CA THR A 221 7.88 6.89 23.41
C THR A 221 8.16 7.79 24.61
N ASP A 222 8.64 7.23 25.73
CA ASP A 222 8.99 8.02 26.94
C ASP A 222 10.24 8.91 26.76
N LYS A 223 11.14 8.58 25.84
CA LYS A 223 12.32 9.41 25.52
C LYS A 223 12.02 10.57 24.57
N THR A 224 10.86 10.57 23.95
CA THR A 224 10.46 11.50 22.90
C THR A 224 9.27 12.40 23.27
N SER A 225 8.83 12.35 24.53
CA SER A 225 7.77 13.23 25.10
C SER A 225 8.33 14.49 25.76
#